data_087ef799f0a678c2ab09d42ad90b4771
#
_entry.id   087ef799f0a678c2ab09d42ad90b4771
#
_cell.length_a   1.000
_cell.length_b   1.000
_cell.length_c   1.000
_cell.angle_alpha   90.00
_cell.angle_beta   90.00
_cell.angle_gamma   90.00
#
_symmetry.space_group_name_H-M   'P 1'
#
loop_
_entity.id
_entity.type
_entity.pdbx_description
1 polymer ?
#
loop_
_entity_poly.entity_id
_entity_poly.type
_entity_poly.pdbx_seq_one_letter_code
_entity_poly.pdbx_strand_id
1 'polypeptide(L)'
;MAMVGKDCVGIACDLRLGMQALTVSNNFPKIFPYGDVYLGLTGLATDVSTVSDLFRYKVNMYRLREERNISPQTMANLVSSTLYERRFGPYFVSPVIAGINHTTGKPFICGFDSIGCIDFAKDFIVSGTASDQLFGTCEGLWEPDLVCWFSISKSSFLACSTLSCQGRETLEKMRDSMITTEKW
;
A
#
# COMPACT_ATOMS: atom_id res chain seq x y z
N MET A 1 3.95 -4.30 -0.77
CA MET A 1 3.41 -5.16 0.30
C MET A 1 2.66 -4.34 1.33
N ALA A 2 1.61 -4.88 1.91
CA ALA A 2 0.94 -4.32 3.08
C ALA A 2 0.72 -5.39 4.14
N MET A 3 0.67 -5.00 5.41
CA MET A 3 0.62 -5.93 6.54
C MET A 3 -0.17 -5.31 7.68
N VAL A 4 -0.99 -6.13 8.34
CA VAL A 4 -1.78 -5.73 9.50
C VAL A 4 -1.00 -6.05 10.78
N GLY A 5 -1.02 -5.12 11.73
CA GLY A 5 -0.54 -5.31 13.10
C GLY A 5 -1.63 -4.98 14.11
N LYS A 6 -1.25 -4.91 15.39
CA LYS A 6 -2.18 -4.54 16.45
C LYS A 6 -2.59 -3.07 16.31
N ASP A 7 -3.85 -2.83 15.99
CA ASP A 7 -4.43 -1.48 15.81
C ASP A 7 -3.65 -0.61 14.82
N CYS A 8 -2.92 -1.23 13.89
CA CYS A 8 -2.11 -0.52 12.91
C CYS A 8 -2.03 -1.28 11.58
N VAL A 9 -1.62 -0.57 10.56
CA VAL A 9 -1.36 -1.12 9.23
C VAL A 9 -0.09 -0.48 8.68
N GLY A 10 0.74 -1.28 8.00
CA GLY A 10 1.93 -0.81 7.30
C GLY A 10 1.84 -1.13 5.81
N ILE A 11 2.34 -0.22 4.98
CA ILE A 11 2.52 -0.43 3.55
C ILE A 11 3.93 -0.02 3.15
N ALA A 12 4.58 -0.84 2.32
CA ALA A 12 5.97 -0.65 1.93
C ALA A 12 6.20 -1.00 0.47
N CYS A 13 7.09 -0.28 -0.19
CA CYS A 13 7.52 -0.55 -1.56
C CYS A 13 9.00 -0.25 -1.76
N ASP A 14 9.58 -0.78 -2.84
CA ASP A 14 10.83 -0.31 -3.41
C ASP A 14 10.63 0.96 -4.25
N LEU A 15 11.71 1.63 -4.65
CA LEU A 15 11.70 2.80 -5.52
C LEU A 15 12.29 2.53 -6.91
N ARG A 16 12.56 1.28 -7.25
CA ARG A 16 13.17 0.93 -8.53
C ARG A 16 12.14 0.98 -9.66
N LEU A 17 12.47 1.68 -10.74
CA LEU A 17 11.86 1.53 -12.06
C LEU A 17 12.87 0.82 -12.97
N GLY A 18 12.49 -0.31 -13.54
CA GLY A 18 13.38 -1.06 -14.41
C GLY A 18 12.66 -1.85 -15.48
N MET A 19 13.42 -2.34 -16.44
CA MET A 19 12.99 -3.24 -17.51
C MET A 19 13.92 -4.46 -17.47
N GLN A 20 13.41 -5.58 -16.99
CA GLN A 20 14.23 -6.77 -16.71
C GLN A 20 15.44 -6.42 -15.80
N ALA A 21 16.66 -6.68 -16.24
CA ALA A 21 17.89 -6.39 -15.51
C ALA A 21 18.32 -4.91 -15.54
N LEU A 22 17.76 -4.11 -16.46
CA LEU A 22 18.10 -2.70 -16.61
C LEU A 22 17.30 -1.82 -15.63
N THR A 23 18.01 -1.09 -14.78
CA THR A 23 17.41 -0.04 -13.94
C THR A 23 17.35 1.28 -14.70
N VAL A 24 16.15 1.82 -14.87
CA VAL A 24 15.90 3.12 -15.51
C VAL A 24 15.95 4.25 -14.48
N SER A 25 15.38 4.03 -13.29
CA SER A 25 15.35 5.00 -12.20
C SER A 25 15.39 4.31 -10.84
N ASN A 26 16.01 4.96 -9.87
CA ASN A 26 16.02 4.55 -8.47
C ASN A 26 15.06 5.39 -7.60
N ASN A 27 14.28 6.26 -8.21
CA ASN A 27 13.31 7.09 -7.52
C ASN A 27 11.97 7.10 -8.26
N PHE A 28 11.26 5.99 -8.17
CA PHE A 28 9.91 5.80 -8.70
C PHE A 28 8.96 5.38 -7.57
N PRO A 29 8.30 6.35 -6.91
CA PRO A 29 7.35 6.07 -5.84
C PRO A 29 6.16 5.25 -6.33
N LYS A 30 5.72 4.28 -5.54
CA LYS A 30 4.61 3.37 -5.83
C LYS A 30 3.49 3.44 -4.80
N ILE A 31 3.66 4.21 -3.72
CA ILE A 31 2.66 4.42 -2.67
C ILE A 31 2.15 5.85 -2.75
N PHE A 32 0.83 5.99 -2.81
CA PHE A 32 0.14 7.26 -2.99
C PHE A 32 -0.85 7.47 -1.84
N PRO A 33 -0.76 8.57 -1.08
CA PRO A 33 -1.70 8.89 -0.02
C PRO A 33 -2.98 9.53 -0.58
N TYR A 34 -4.13 9.06 -0.12
CA TYR A 34 -5.44 9.63 -0.41
C TYR A 34 -6.22 9.80 0.91
N GLY A 35 -5.97 10.91 1.61
CA GLY A 35 -6.48 11.13 2.97
C GLY A 35 -5.88 10.12 3.95
N ASP A 36 -6.74 9.34 4.60
CA ASP A 36 -6.35 8.31 5.58
C ASP A 36 -6.12 6.93 4.95
N VAL A 37 -6.09 6.86 3.61
CA VAL A 37 -5.90 5.60 2.87
C VAL A 37 -4.66 5.70 2.00
N TYR A 38 -3.86 4.64 1.99
CA TYR A 38 -2.72 4.50 1.12
C TYR A 38 -3.02 3.52 0.00
N LEU A 39 -2.68 3.88 -1.22
CA LEU A 39 -2.76 3.04 -2.41
C LEU A 39 -1.36 2.74 -2.91
N GLY A 40 -0.99 1.47 -2.93
CA GLY A 40 0.21 0.97 -3.61
C GLY A 40 -0.17 0.52 -5.03
N LEU A 41 0.63 0.91 -6.01
CA LEU A 41 0.44 0.54 -7.41
C LEU A 41 1.71 -0.11 -7.95
N THR A 42 1.59 -1.35 -8.41
CA THR A 42 2.63 -2.07 -9.16
C THR A 42 2.14 -2.36 -10.57
N GLY A 43 3.06 -2.68 -11.47
CA GLY A 43 2.75 -3.01 -12.86
C GLY A 43 3.45 -2.08 -13.84
N LEU A 44 2.78 -1.77 -14.95
CA LEU A 44 3.31 -0.91 -16.01
C LEU A 44 3.43 0.55 -15.53
N ALA A 45 4.63 1.12 -15.57
CA ALA A 45 4.93 2.42 -14.97
C ALA A 45 4.05 3.57 -15.50
N THR A 46 3.75 3.58 -16.80
CA THR A 46 2.85 4.59 -17.38
C THR A 46 1.43 4.48 -16.80
N ASP A 47 0.92 3.26 -16.62
CA ASP A 47 -0.40 3.03 -16.05
C ASP A 47 -0.43 3.34 -14.55
N VAL A 48 0.67 3.09 -13.82
CA VAL A 48 0.81 3.52 -12.42
C VAL A 48 0.62 5.03 -12.31
N SER A 49 1.28 5.83 -13.14
CA SER A 49 1.14 7.28 -13.15
C SER A 49 -0.27 7.72 -13.56
N THR A 50 -0.82 7.16 -14.62
CA THR A 50 -2.16 7.48 -15.13
C THR A 50 -3.24 7.16 -14.08
N VAL A 51 -3.17 5.98 -13.48
CA VAL A 51 -4.15 5.51 -12.50
C VAL A 51 -4.06 6.27 -11.19
N SER A 52 -2.84 6.61 -10.72
CA SER A 52 -2.67 7.44 -9.53
C SER A 52 -3.29 8.82 -9.69
N ASP A 53 -3.15 9.44 -10.87
CA ASP A 53 -3.76 10.73 -11.18
C ASP A 53 -5.29 10.63 -11.28
N LEU A 54 -5.80 9.55 -11.87
CA LEU A 54 -7.23 9.28 -11.97
C LEU A 54 -7.86 9.13 -10.58
N PHE A 55 -7.24 8.39 -9.67
CA PHE A 55 -7.74 8.24 -8.30
C PHE A 55 -7.61 9.53 -7.50
N ARG A 56 -6.56 10.32 -7.71
CA ARG A 56 -6.46 11.65 -7.10
C ARG A 56 -7.66 12.52 -7.50
N TYR A 57 -8.03 12.54 -8.76
CA TYR A 57 -9.22 13.24 -9.24
C TYR A 57 -10.50 12.70 -8.57
N LYS A 58 -10.72 11.38 -8.62
CA LYS A 58 -11.94 10.76 -8.08
C LYS A 58 -12.07 10.96 -6.56
N VAL A 59 -11.00 10.83 -5.82
CA VAL A 59 -10.98 11.04 -4.35
C VAL A 59 -11.19 12.50 -3.99
N ASN A 60 -10.61 13.44 -4.74
CA ASN A 60 -10.86 14.87 -4.53
C ASN A 60 -12.32 15.22 -4.79
N MET A 61 -12.92 14.68 -5.86
CA MET A 61 -14.35 14.86 -6.15
C MET A 61 -15.23 14.25 -5.06
N TYR A 62 -14.86 13.07 -4.54
CA TYR A 62 -15.56 12.44 -3.42
C TYR A 62 -15.54 13.34 -2.18
N ARG A 63 -14.37 13.88 -1.79
CA ARG A 63 -14.25 14.78 -0.63
C ARG A 63 -15.09 16.03 -0.78
N LEU A 64 -15.14 16.62 -1.97
CA LEU A 64 -15.93 17.82 -2.22
C LEU A 64 -17.45 17.57 -2.16
N ARG A 65 -17.91 16.38 -2.55
CA ARG A 65 -19.33 16.01 -2.54
C ARG A 65 -19.80 15.50 -1.18
N GLU A 66 -18.98 14.70 -0.51
CA GLU A 66 -19.34 14.04 0.74
C GLU A 66 -18.90 14.82 1.99
N GLU A 67 -18.05 15.85 1.82
CA GLU A 67 -17.48 16.67 2.90
C GLU A 67 -16.77 15.83 3.99
N ARG A 68 -16.15 14.71 3.57
CA ARG A 68 -15.40 13.79 4.42
C ARG A 68 -14.30 13.06 3.64
N ASN A 69 -13.32 12.53 4.37
CA ASN A 69 -12.32 11.65 3.79
C ASN A 69 -12.93 10.29 3.42
N ILE A 70 -12.43 9.70 2.35
CA ILE A 70 -12.86 8.37 1.90
C ILE A 70 -12.39 7.30 2.89
N SER A 71 -13.26 6.35 3.22
CA SER A 71 -12.89 5.19 4.04
C SER A 71 -12.12 4.16 3.21
N PRO A 72 -11.30 3.30 3.86
CA PRO A 72 -10.58 2.24 3.14
C PRO A 72 -11.51 1.32 2.34
N GLN A 73 -12.66 0.94 2.87
CA GLN A 73 -13.65 0.07 2.21
C GLN A 73 -14.26 0.75 0.98
N THR A 74 -14.60 2.02 1.09
CA THR A 74 -15.15 2.79 -0.03
C THR A 74 -14.09 3.00 -1.11
N MET A 75 -12.83 3.25 -0.72
CA MET A 75 -11.72 3.31 -1.66
C MET A 75 -11.52 1.99 -2.40
N ALA A 76 -11.66 0.85 -1.71
CA ALA A 76 -11.57 -0.46 -2.35
C ALA A 76 -12.66 -0.65 -3.42
N ASN A 77 -13.89 -0.27 -3.13
CA ASN A 77 -14.99 -0.32 -4.11
C ASN A 77 -14.76 0.65 -5.28
N LEU A 78 -14.21 1.83 -5.02
CA LEU A 78 -13.86 2.79 -6.06
C LEU A 78 -12.78 2.25 -7.01
N VAL A 79 -11.74 1.63 -6.45
CA VAL A 79 -10.67 0.98 -7.25
C VAL A 79 -11.24 -0.15 -8.07
N SER A 80 -12.03 -1.04 -7.47
CA SER A 80 -12.64 -2.18 -8.13
C SER A 80 -13.50 -1.74 -9.33
N SER A 81 -14.43 -0.82 -9.13
CA SER A 81 -15.31 -0.33 -10.18
C SER A 81 -14.56 0.41 -11.29
N THR A 82 -13.56 1.21 -10.94
CA THR A 82 -12.76 1.97 -11.92
C THR A 82 -11.93 1.02 -12.81
N LEU A 83 -11.35 -0.02 -12.26
CA LEU A 83 -10.59 -1.01 -13.04
C LEU A 83 -11.52 -1.87 -13.90
N TYR A 84 -12.68 -2.28 -13.37
CA TYR A 84 -13.63 -3.09 -14.15
C TYR A 84 -14.29 -2.32 -15.29
N GLU A 85 -14.40 -1.01 -15.19
CA GLU A 85 -14.85 -0.13 -16.28
C GLU A 85 -14.00 -0.30 -17.55
N ARG A 86 -12.72 -0.69 -17.38
CA ARG A 86 -11.77 -0.98 -18.46
C ARG A 86 -11.55 -2.49 -18.67
N ARG A 87 -12.57 -3.32 -18.44
CA ARG A 87 -12.48 -4.79 -18.50
C ARG A 87 -11.83 -5.33 -19.77
N PHE A 88 -12.14 -4.75 -20.92
CA PHE A 88 -11.67 -5.20 -22.24
C PHE A 88 -10.48 -4.41 -22.81
N GLY A 89 -9.90 -3.53 -22.03
CA GLY A 89 -8.67 -2.80 -22.28
C GLY A 89 -8.09 -2.34 -20.96
N PRO A 90 -7.64 -3.26 -20.07
CA PRO A 90 -7.35 -2.95 -18.68
C PRO A 90 -6.07 -2.16 -18.53
N TYR A 91 -5.99 -1.39 -17.45
CA TYR A 91 -4.72 -0.89 -16.94
C TYR A 91 -3.88 -2.07 -16.42
N PHE A 92 -2.62 -2.15 -16.82
CA PHE A 92 -1.69 -3.17 -16.33
C PHE A 92 -1.14 -2.77 -14.97
N VAL A 93 -1.99 -2.83 -13.96
CA VAL A 93 -1.65 -2.53 -12.56
C VAL A 93 -2.22 -3.60 -11.63
N SER A 94 -1.54 -3.79 -10.50
CA SER A 94 -1.99 -4.65 -9.40
C SER A 94 -1.99 -3.85 -8.11
N PRO A 95 -3.11 -3.16 -7.79
CA PRO A 95 -3.18 -2.28 -6.65
C PRO A 95 -3.22 -3.01 -5.31
N VAL A 96 -2.76 -2.31 -4.27
CA VAL A 96 -2.89 -2.71 -2.86
C VAL A 96 -3.39 -1.50 -2.07
N ILE A 97 -4.39 -1.70 -1.21
CA ILE A 97 -4.89 -0.67 -0.29
C ILE A 97 -4.50 -1.02 1.14
N ALA A 98 -4.12 0.01 1.89
CA ALA A 98 -3.90 -0.07 3.32
C ALA A 98 -4.46 1.19 4.00
N GLY A 99 -5.19 1.02 5.10
CA GLY A 99 -5.72 2.14 5.87
C GLY A 99 -6.42 1.69 7.14
N ILE A 100 -6.74 2.64 7.99
CA ILE A 100 -7.53 2.40 9.21
C ILE A 100 -8.88 3.08 9.03
N ASN A 101 -9.95 2.34 9.30
CA ASN A 101 -11.28 2.92 9.34
C ASN A 101 -11.37 3.88 10.53
N HIS A 102 -11.54 5.18 10.27
CA HIS A 102 -11.54 6.22 11.31
C HIS A 102 -12.73 6.11 12.28
N THR A 103 -13.83 5.46 11.87
CA THR A 103 -15.02 5.26 12.72
C THR A 103 -14.84 4.07 13.66
N THR A 104 -14.36 2.94 13.14
CA THR A 104 -14.22 1.70 13.93
C THR A 104 -12.83 1.50 14.52
N GLY A 105 -11.82 2.22 14.01
CA GLY A 105 -10.41 2.06 14.39
C GLY A 105 -9.77 0.76 13.88
N LYS A 106 -10.48 -0.02 13.06
CA LYS A 106 -9.97 -1.31 12.56
C LYS A 106 -9.06 -1.12 11.36
N PRO A 107 -7.91 -1.82 11.34
CA PRO A 107 -7.05 -1.87 10.17
C PRO A 107 -7.73 -2.60 9.01
N PHE A 108 -7.45 -2.15 7.78
CA PHE A 108 -7.98 -2.73 6.57
C PHE A 108 -6.89 -2.79 5.51
N ILE A 109 -6.71 -3.96 4.92
CA ILE A 109 -5.88 -4.15 3.72
C ILE A 109 -6.64 -4.98 2.69
N CYS A 110 -6.40 -4.72 1.41
CA CYS A 110 -6.85 -5.56 0.31
C CYS A 110 -5.95 -5.38 -0.91
N GLY A 111 -5.95 -6.38 -1.78
CA GLY A 111 -5.29 -6.36 -3.07
C GLY A 111 -6.30 -6.50 -4.21
N PHE A 112 -5.82 -6.24 -5.43
CA PHE A 112 -6.64 -6.30 -6.64
C PHE A 112 -5.88 -6.97 -7.78
N ASP A 113 -6.61 -7.65 -8.64
CA ASP A 113 -6.11 -7.95 -9.98
C ASP A 113 -6.27 -6.73 -10.91
N SER A 114 -5.82 -6.86 -12.15
CA SER A 114 -5.83 -5.77 -13.12
C SER A 114 -7.24 -5.33 -13.56
N ILE A 115 -8.25 -6.15 -13.34
CA ILE A 115 -9.64 -5.87 -13.69
C ILE A 115 -10.54 -5.61 -12.48
N GLY A 116 -9.94 -5.44 -11.30
CA GLY A 116 -10.64 -4.94 -10.12
C GLY A 116 -11.24 -6.00 -9.20
N CYS A 117 -10.92 -7.30 -9.35
CA CYS A 117 -11.29 -8.30 -8.35
C CYS A 117 -10.61 -7.98 -7.01
N ILE A 118 -11.39 -7.88 -5.94
CA ILE A 118 -10.87 -7.55 -4.61
C ILE A 118 -10.46 -8.83 -3.89
N ASP A 119 -9.23 -8.87 -3.39
CA ASP A 119 -8.71 -9.89 -2.48
C ASP A 119 -8.57 -9.28 -1.08
N PHE A 120 -9.45 -9.68 -0.16
CA PHE A 120 -9.40 -9.24 1.23
C PHE A 120 -8.44 -10.12 2.02
N ALA A 121 -7.56 -9.49 2.81
CA ALA A 121 -6.64 -10.21 3.69
C ALA A 121 -6.74 -9.72 5.13
N LYS A 122 -6.50 -10.63 6.07
CA LYS A 122 -6.46 -10.35 7.52
C LYS A 122 -5.05 -10.16 8.04
N ASP A 123 -4.06 -10.59 7.28
CA ASP A 123 -2.65 -10.68 7.65
C ASP A 123 -1.77 -9.77 6.78
N PHE A 124 -1.51 -10.16 5.56
CA PHE A 124 -0.65 -9.41 4.64
C PHE A 124 -1.09 -9.58 3.19
N ILE A 125 -0.68 -8.66 2.35
CA ILE A 125 -0.83 -8.68 0.90
C ILE A 125 0.48 -8.27 0.26
N VAL A 126 0.83 -8.97 -0.82
CA VAL A 126 2.02 -8.72 -1.62
C VAL A 126 1.64 -8.51 -3.08
N SER A 127 2.42 -7.70 -3.79
CA SER A 127 2.21 -7.40 -5.21
C SER A 127 3.53 -7.05 -5.88
N GLY A 128 3.61 -7.28 -7.19
CA GLY A 128 4.78 -6.94 -8.00
C GLY A 128 5.59 -8.14 -8.43
N THR A 129 6.73 -7.89 -9.07
CA THR A 129 7.60 -8.91 -9.66
C THR A 129 8.21 -9.88 -8.63
N ALA A 130 8.39 -9.44 -7.38
CA ALA A 130 8.92 -10.24 -6.28
C ALA A 130 7.81 -10.74 -5.33
N SER A 131 6.55 -10.85 -5.80
CA SER A 131 5.41 -11.25 -4.96
C SER A 131 5.58 -12.64 -4.35
N ASP A 132 6.08 -13.63 -5.10
CA ASP A 132 6.27 -14.99 -4.59
C ASP A 132 7.31 -15.03 -3.46
N GLN A 133 8.43 -14.35 -3.62
CA GLN A 133 9.48 -14.25 -2.61
C GLN A 133 8.99 -13.50 -1.36
N LEU A 134 8.26 -12.40 -1.56
CA LEU A 134 7.65 -11.64 -0.47
C LEU A 134 6.58 -12.46 0.27
N PHE A 135 5.78 -13.24 -0.46
CA PHE A 135 4.75 -14.10 0.15
C PHE A 135 5.39 -15.09 1.13
N GLY A 136 6.42 -15.82 0.72
CA GLY A 136 7.13 -16.75 1.58
C GLY A 136 7.77 -16.07 2.80
N THR A 137 8.36 -14.90 2.61
CA THR A 137 8.96 -14.11 3.69
C THR A 137 7.90 -13.64 4.70
N CYS A 138 6.78 -13.08 4.20
CA CYS A 138 5.70 -12.62 5.06
C CYS A 138 5.04 -13.77 5.82
N GLU A 139 4.81 -14.91 5.17
CA GLU A 139 4.25 -16.11 5.81
C GLU A 139 5.09 -16.59 6.99
N GLY A 140 6.42 -16.52 6.86
CA GLY A 140 7.33 -16.93 7.93
C GLY A 140 7.50 -15.92 9.07
N LEU A 141 7.18 -14.65 8.84
CA LEU A 141 7.47 -13.56 9.78
C LEU A 141 6.22 -12.91 10.38
N TRP A 142 5.06 -13.06 9.73
CA TRP A 142 3.83 -12.48 10.25
C TRP A 142 3.31 -13.28 11.45
N GLU A 143 2.93 -12.57 12.48
CA GLU A 143 2.27 -13.10 13.67
C GLU A 143 1.08 -12.19 14.02
N PRO A 144 -0.02 -12.72 14.60
CA PRO A 144 -1.12 -11.90 15.09
C PRO A 144 -0.63 -10.85 16.09
N ASP A 145 -1.26 -9.68 16.07
CA ASP A 145 -1.00 -8.59 17.01
C ASP A 145 0.44 -8.04 17.03
N LEU A 146 1.19 -8.21 15.94
CA LEU A 146 2.50 -7.58 15.80
C LEU A 146 2.41 -6.06 15.97
N VAL A 147 3.34 -5.49 16.74
CA VAL A 147 3.52 -4.04 16.78
C VAL A 147 4.03 -3.59 15.40
N CYS A 148 3.46 -2.53 14.86
CA CYS A 148 3.70 -2.08 13.48
C CYS A 148 5.18 -1.95 13.10
N TRP A 149 6.02 -1.46 14.00
CA TRP A 149 7.47 -1.40 13.84
C TRP A 149 8.12 -2.77 13.63
N PHE A 150 7.73 -3.76 14.42
CA PHE A 150 8.33 -5.09 14.39
C PHE A 150 7.94 -5.87 13.13
N SER A 151 6.69 -5.69 12.68
CA SER A 151 6.16 -6.28 11.46
C SER A 151 6.98 -5.87 10.22
N ILE A 152 7.34 -4.59 10.15
CA ILE A 152 8.04 -4.01 9.00
C ILE A 152 9.55 -4.23 9.09
N SER A 153 10.14 -4.14 10.30
CA SER A 153 11.57 -4.34 10.48
C SER A 153 11.99 -5.79 10.23
N LYS A 154 11.16 -6.78 10.55
CA LYS A 154 11.40 -8.19 10.22
C LYS A 154 11.39 -8.44 8.69
N SER A 155 10.58 -7.73 7.93
CA SER A 155 10.54 -7.83 6.46
C SER A 155 11.59 -6.97 5.74
N SER A 156 12.30 -6.11 6.47
CA SER A 156 13.25 -5.11 5.97
C SER A 156 14.61 -5.68 5.49
N PHE A 157 14.74 -7.00 5.41
CA PHE A 157 15.88 -7.63 4.68
C PHE A 157 15.82 -7.44 3.16
N LEU A 158 14.70 -6.93 2.64
CA LEU A 158 14.56 -6.52 1.25
C LEU A 158 14.42 -4.99 1.24
N ALA A 159 15.33 -4.31 0.56
CA ALA A 159 15.43 -2.85 0.44
C ALA A 159 14.05 -2.14 0.36
N CYS A 160 13.50 -1.79 1.51
CA CYS A 160 12.27 -1.02 1.60
C CYS A 160 12.65 0.47 1.63
N SER A 161 12.38 1.17 0.54
CA SER A 161 12.77 2.57 0.38
C SER A 161 11.65 3.56 0.76
N THR A 162 10.41 3.08 0.87
CA THR A 162 9.28 3.91 1.28
C THR A 162 8.38 3.13 2.23
N LEU A 163 8.19 3.68 3.40
CA LEU A 163 7.38 3.13 4.46
C LEU A 163 6.30 4.12 4.86
N SER A 164 5.06 3.69 4.88
CA SER A 164 3.96 4.43 5.48
C SER A 164 3.26 3.56 6.51
N CYS A 165 3.11 4.08 7.71
CA CYS A 165 2.44 3.40 8.81
C CYS A 165 1.35 4.30 9.39
N GLN A 166 0.21 3.72 9.71
CA GLN A 166 -0.92 4.40 10.31
C GLN A 166 -1.33 3.68 11.61
N GLY A 167 -1.43 4.42 12.71
CA GLY A 167 -1.82 3.92 14.04
C GLY A 167 -1.54 4.94 15.14
N ARG A 168 -2.27 4.85 16.27
CA ARG A 168 -2.33 5.92 17.31
C ARG A 168 -1.04 6.16 18.09
N GLU A 169 -0.13 5.21 18.23
CA GLU A 169 1.06 5.35 19.10
C GLU A 169 2.42 5.29 18.36
N THR A 170 2.40 5.11 17.06
CA THR A 170 3.61 4.70 16.32
C THR A 170 4.46 5.87 15.84
N LEU A 171 3.87 7.04 15.62
CA LEU A 171 4.59 8.18 15.02
C LEU A 171 5.63 8.81 15.97
N GLU A 172 5.36 8.83 17.29
CA GLU A 172 6.34 9.37 18.25
C GLU A 172 7.52 8.40 18.47
N LYS A 173 7.25 7.10 18.58
CA LYS A 173 8.32 6.08 18.73
C LYS A 173 9.15 5.89 17.46
N MET A 174 8.58 6.10 16.28
CA MET A 174 9.32 6.07 15.00
C MET A 174 10.33 7.21 14.90
N ARG A 175 9.93 8.42 15.29
CA ARG A 175 10.82 9.58 15.24
C ARG A 175 12.03 9.43 16.15
N ASP A 176 11.85 8.87 17.34
CA ASP A 176 12.92 8.70 18.32
C ASP A 176 13.90 7.55 17.95
N SER A 177 13.43 6.52 17.23
CA SER A 177 14.31 5.42 16.78
C SER A 177 15.07 5.74 15.49
N MET A 178 14.52 6.56 14.60
CA MET A 178 15.23 7.04 13.39
C MET A 178 16.44 7.93 13.77
N ILE A 179 16.33 8.70 14.85
CA ILE A 179 17.44 9.54 15.36
C ILE A 179 18.57 8.68 15.94
N THR A 180 18.28 7.44 16.36
CA THR A 180 19.29 6.53 16.95
C THR A 180 20.05 5.71 15.89
N THR A 181 19.50 5.56 14.69
CA THR A 181 20.10 4.74 13.61
C THR A 181 21.05 5.53 12.69
N GLU A 182 21.04 6.87 12.75
CA GLU A 182 22.01 7.72 12.01
C GLU A 182 23.39 7.84 12.71
N LYS A 183 23.64 7.09 13.79
CA LYS A 183 24.91 7.15 14.56
C LYS A 183 25.77 5.90 14.47
N TRP A 184 25.67 5.09 13.37
CA TRP A 184 26.62 4.02 13.09
C TRP A 184 27.07 4.03 11.64
#